data_49e55f3f0397b934071f5e1e70cc577e
#
_entry.id   49e55f3f0397b934071f5e1e70cc577e
#
_cell.length_a   1.000
_cell.length_b   1.000
_cell.length_c   1.000
_cell.angle_alpha   90.00
_cell.angle_beta   90.00
_cell.angle_gamma   90.00
#
_symmetry.space_group_name_H-M   'P 1'
#
loop_
_entity.id
_entity.type
_entity.pdbx_description
1 polymer ?
#
loop_
_entity_poly.entity_id
_entity_poly.type
_entity_poly.pdbx_seq_one_letter_code
_entity_poly.pdbx_strand_id
1 'polypeptide(L)'
;MTISCQIPAFAPFGEAVRLARLADDLGFGSINCSHIAARDSFTLLAALAMKTTSVTLGTAVAPIYHRSPASMAQTAATVDDLSGGRFRLGLGVGHRSTMGGWHGQEIGRPVAEMREYAGVVRAVLAGEQPPPGERWNSTFAFTGFTPRPGIELVLAGLSPAMLRLAGEIADGVVLWACPASYVRDVVVPEVRAGRARAGKDLTGFTIATAVPVALGDGALDGVRSELHRYFGLPFYRTMFAAAGYAADLAAYDKATDVEAQKLAIGESFIHELCALGDAETVRESLRHHLDAGATEVILTAAWGTDFAPALEAAASTLNPED
;
A
#
# COMPACT_ATOMS: atom_id res chain seq x y z
N MET A 1 0.39 -2.44 17.59
CA MET A 1 -0.12 -1.35 16.74
C MET A 1 1.06 -0.75 16.00
N THR A 2 0.97 -0.58 14.68
CA THR A 2 2.08 -0.01 13.89
C THR A 2 1.58 1.17 13.09
N ILE A 3 2.21 2.34 13.26
CA ILE A 3 2.00 3.52 12.41
C ILE A 3 3.20 3.62 11.47
N SER A 4 2.91 3.80 10.21
CA SER A 4 3.87 3.87 9.10
C SER A 4 3.54 5.06 8.22
N CYS A 5 4.41 5.41 7.27
CA CYS A 5 4.09 6.46 6.32
C CYS A 5 4.49 6.10 4.88
N GLN A 6 3.90 6.79 3.93
CA GLN A 6 4.30 6.75 2.53
C GLN A 6 4.89 8.11 2.14
N ILE A 7 6.12 8.11 1.68
CA ILE A 7 6.75 9.33 1.16
C ILE A 7 6.00 9.79 -0.09
N PRO A 8 5.59 11.06 -0.15
CA PRO A 8 4.89 11.58 -1.33
C PRO A 8 5.73 11.41 -2.60
N ALA A 9 5.18 10.74 -3.59
CA ALA A 9 5.92 10.35 -4.81
C ALA A 9 6.51 11.54 -5.58
N PHE A 10 5.86 12.70 -5.49
CA PHE A 10 6.25 13.94 -6.18
C PHE A 10 7.13 14.87 -5.34
N ALA A 11 7.37 14.57 -4.07
CA ALA A 11 8.21 15.41 -3.21
C ALA A 11 9.61 15.58 -3.81
N PRO A 12 10.22 16.77 -3.77
CA PRO A 12 11.61 16.94 -4.11
C PRO A 12 12.50 15.97 -3.30
N PHE A 13 13.63 15.52 -3.86
CA PHE A 13 14.44 14.49 -3.20
C PHE A 13 14.89 14.90 -1.79
N GLY A 14 15.30 16.17 -1.61
CA GLY A 14 15.67 16.70 -0.29
C GLY A 14 14.52 16.61 0.72
N GLU A 15 13.29 16.87 0.28
CA GLU A 15 12.10 16.75 1.11
C GLU A 15 11.77 15.28 1.42
N ALA A 16 11.89 14.39 0.45
CA ALA A 16 11.73 12.95 0.67
C ALA A 16 12.70 12.43 1.76
N VAL A 17 13.97 12.88 1.73
CA VAL A 17 14.98 12.55 2.75
C VAL A 17 14.62 13.16 4.11
N ARG A 18 14.14 14.41 4.16
CA ARG A 18 13.72 15.08 5.40
C ARG A 18 12.57 14.32 6.07
N LEU A 19 11.52 13.99 5.31
CA LEU A 19 10.36 13.25 5.80
C LEU A 19 10.74 11.82 6.24
N ALA A 20 11.62 11.16 5.50
CA ALA A 20 12.08 9.82 5.86
C ALA A 20 12.85 9.81 7.18
N ARG A 21 13.74 10.79 7.40
CA ARG A 21 14.44 10.94 8.68
C ARG A 21 13.49 11.26 9.83
N LEU A 22 12.55 12.19 9.59
CA LEU A 22 11.54 12.51 10.59
C LEU A 22 10.75 11.26 11.01
N ALA A 23 10.31 10.44 10.06
CA ALA A 23 9.59 9.20 10.37
C ALA A 23 10.47 8.18 11.13
N ASP A 24 11.75 8.06 10.76
CA ASP A 24 12.72 7.19 11.45
C ASP A 24 12.94 7.68 12.90
N ASP A 25 13.14 8.99 13.10
CA ASP A 25 13.34 9.62 14.41
C ASP A 25 12.10 9.54 15.31
N LEU A 26 10.90 9.61 14.72
CA LEU A 26 9.63 9.47 15.43
C LEU A 26 9.25 8.00 15.74
N GLY A 27 10.03 7.02 15.30
CA GLY A 27 9.81 5.61 15.58
C GLY A 27 8.70 4.95 14.75
N PHE A 28 8.43 5.45 13.54
CA PHE A 28 7.49 4.82 12.62
C PHE A 28 7.93 3.40 12.25
N GLY A 29 6.98 2.49 12.06
CA GLY A 29 7.26 1.10 11.73
C GLY A 29 7.83 0.91 10.32
N SER A 30 7.30 1.64 9.34
CA SER A 30 7.81 1.59 7.97
C SER A 30 7.68 2.92 7.21
N ILE A 31 8.56 3.09 6.24
CA ILE A 31 8.50 4.11 5.18
C ILE A 31 8.23 3.40 3.87
N ASN A 32 7.18 3.80 3.18
CA ASN A 32 6.75 3.18 1.95
C ASN A 32 6.88 4.14 0.76
N CYS A 33 7.14 3.60 -0.43
CA CYS A 33 7.11 4.35 -1.69
C CYS A 33 6.20 3.65 -2.71
N SER A 34 5.29 4.41 -3.31
CA SER A 34 4.49 3.92 -4.44
C SER A 34 5.28 3.97 -5.74
N HIS A 35 5.06 2.99 -6.62
CA HIS A 35 5.68 2.92 -7.95
C HIS A 35 4.64 3.20 -9.02
N ILE A 36 4.40 4.48 -9.31
CA ILE A 36 3.35 4.92 -10.24
C ILE A 36 3.97 5.77 -11.37
N ALA A 37 3.89 7.07 -11.26
CA ALA A 37 4.20 8.02 -12.33
C ALA A 37 5.33 9.00 -11.97
N ALA A 38 5.96 8.84 -10.80
CA ALA A 38 7.02 9.72 -10.35
C ALA A 38 8.38 8.99 -10.39
N ARG A 39 9.15 9.08 -9.32
CA ARG A 39 10.46 8.40 -9.24
C ARG A 39 10.29 6.88 -9.15
N ASP A 40 11.27 6.16 -9.67
CA ASP A 40 11.38 4.72 -9.41
C ASP A 40 11.49 4.49 -7.90
N SER A 41 10.56 3.69 -7.36
CA SER A 41 10.46 3.50 -5.91
C SER A 41 11.66 2.76 -5.33
N PHE A 42 12.24 1.80 -6.04
CA PHE A 42 13.41 1.06 -5.54
C PHE A 42 14.66 1.92 -5.50
N THR A 43 14.88 2.75 -6.52
CA THR A 43 15.98 3.71 -6.54
C THR A 43 15.84 4.73 -5.41
N LEU A 44 14.62 5.22 -5.16
CA LEU A 44 14.36 6.12 -4.03
C LEU A 44 14.59 5.41 -2.70
N LEU A 45 14.05 4.22 -2.52
CA LEU A 45 14.22 3.43 -1.28
C LEU A 45 15.69 3.07 -1.01
N ALA A 46 16.48 2.74 -2.03
CA ALA A 46 17.91 2.53 -1.89
C ALA A 46 18.62 3.80 -1.37
N ALA A 47 18.25 4.99 -1.88
CA ALA A 47 18.79 6.25 -1.39
C ALA A 47 18.33 6.56 0.06
N LEU A 48 17.08 6.26 0.41
CA LEU A 48 16.56 6.44 1.77
C LEU A 48 17.17 5.43 2.75
N ALA A 49 17.50 4.21 2.33
CA ALA A 49 18.22 3.22 3.12
C ALA A 49 19.52 3.76 3.71
N MET A 50 20.24 4.58 2.92
CA MET A 50 21.49 5.23 3.33
C MET A 50 21.28 6.46 4.24
N LYS A 51 20.02 6.85 4.51
CA LYS A 51 19.67 8.06 5.26
C LYS A 51 18.84 7.78 6.53
N THR A 52 18.45 6.54 6.71
CA THR A 52 17.62 6.04 7.83
C THR A 52 18.36 4.88 8.53
N THR A 53 18.01 4.60 9.77
CA THR A 53 18.76 3.65 10.62
C THR A 53 17.93 2.46 11.10
N SER A 54 16.65 2.65 11.41
CA SER A 54 15.83 1.64 12.09
C SER A 54 14.54 1.29 11.33
N VAL A 55 13.92 2.27 10.65
CA VAL A 55 12.62 2.09 10.00
C VAL A 55 12.68 1.08 8.85
N THR A 56 11.65 0.23 8.74
CA THR A 56 11.49 -0.66 7.59
C THR A 56 11.20 0.16 6.32
N LEU A 57 11.77 -0.24 5.20
CA LEU A 57 11.58 0.38 3.90
C LEU A 57 10.74 -0.53 3.00
N GLY A 58 9.69 -0.01 2.37
CA GLY A 58 8.80 -0.84 1.58
C GLY A 58 8.30 -0.23 0.29
N THR A 59 7.94 -1.07 -0.66
CA THR A 59 7.10 -0.63 -1.78
C THR A 59 5.63 -0.79 -1.43
N ALA A 60 4.80 0.25 -1.66
CA ALA A 60 3.36 0.19 -1.48
C ALA A 60 2.64 0.80 -2.70
N VAL A 61 2.59 0.14 -3.84
CA VAL A 61 3.24 -1.14 -4.15
C VAL A 61 3.93 -1.07 -5.52
N ALA A 62 4.81 -2.04 -5.84
CA ALA A 62 5.41 -2.14 -7.17
C ALA A 62 4.56 -3.05 -8.08
N PRO A 63 4.20 -2.61 -9.32
CA PRO A 63 3.45 -3.44 -10.26
C PRO A 63 4.26 -4.62 -10.79
N ILE A 64 3.65 -5.81 -10.82
CA ILE A 64 4.30 -7.04 -11.31
C ILE A 64 4.63 -7.01 -12.80
N TYR A 65 4.03 -6.12 -13.56
CA TYR A 65 4.24 -6.01 -15.01
C TYR A 65 5.40 -5.11 -15.42
N HIS A 66 6.01 -4.38 -14.48
CA HIS A 66 7.13 -3.48 -14.78
C HIS A 66 8.48 -4.18 -14.84
N ARG A 67 8.62 -5.34 -14.20
CA ARG A 67 9.86 -6.13 -14.15
C ARG A 67 9.54 -7.60 -14.27
N SER A 68 10.47 -8.40 -14.85
CA SER A 68 10.38 -9.85 -14.68
C SER A 68 10.47 -10.22 -13.19
N PRO A 69 9.89 -11.35 -12.76
CA PRO A 69 9.96 -11.72 -11.33
C PRO A 69 11.39 -11.96 -10.84
N ALA A 70 12.30 -12.44 -11.71
CA ALA A 70 13.72 -12.56 -11.39
C ALA A 70 14.37 -11.18 -11.14
N SER A 71 14.13 -10.21 -12.04
CA SER A 71 14.61 -8.84 -11.87
C SER A 71 14.01 -8.16 -10.63
N MET A 72 12.75 -8.45 -10.31
CA MET A 72 12.09 -7.97 -9.09
C MET A 72 12.77 -8.53 -7.84
N ALA A 73 13.03 -9.85 -7.81
CA ALA A 73 13.72 -10.50 -6.71
C ALA A 73 15.15 -9.95 -6.54
N GLN A 74 15.88 -9.78 -7.63
CA GLN A 74 17.22 -9.19 -7.63
C GLN A 74 17.21 -7.76 -7.07
N THR A 75 16.26 -6.94 -7.51
CA THR A 75 16.11 -5.56 -7.02
C THR A 75 15.76 -5.54 -5.53
N ALA A 76 14.81 -6.37 -5.11
CA ALA A 76 14.39 -6.48 -3.71
C ALA A 76 15.55 -6.89 -2.80
N ALA A 77 16.29 -7.92 -3.19
CA ALA A 77 17.46 -8.40 -2.44
C ALA A 77 18.56 -7.33 -2.34
N THR A 78 18.77 -6.53 -3.40
CA THR A 78 19.73 -5.44 -3.37
C THR A 78 19.32 -4.32 -2.41
N VAL A 79 18.05 -3.91 -2.40
CA VAL A 79 17.57 -2.87 -1.46
C VAL A 79 17.57 -3.40 -0.03
N ASP A 80 17.26 -4.68 0.18
CA ASP A 80 17.34 -5.33 1.48
C ASP A 80 18.77 -5.32 2.03
N ASP A 81 19.75 -5.66 1.21
CA ASP A 81 21.17 -5.63 1.58
C ASP A 81 21.65 -4.21 1.92
N LEU A 82 21.36 -3.23 1.06
CA LEU A 82 21.67 -1.82 1.28
C LEU A 82 21.05 -1.24 2.55
N SER A 83 19.86 -1.72 2.92
CA SER A 83 19.16 -1.29 4.13
C SER A 83 19.60 -2.04 5.39
N GLY A 84 20.46 -3.04 5.30
CA GLY A 84 20.82 -3.91 6.43
C GLY A 84 19.69 -4.82 6.87
N GLY A 85 18.90 -5.33 5.92
CA GLY A 85 17.81 -6.28 6.18
C GLY A 85 16.48 -5.62 6.58
N ARG A 86 16.26 -4.34 6.26
CA ARG A 86 15.06 -3.59 6.61
C ARG A 86 14.09 -3.41 5.43
N PHE A 87 14.09 -4.30 4.43
CA PHE A 87 13.25 -4.14 3.25
C PHE A 87 12.04 -5.08 3.27
N ARG A 88 10.88 -4.55 2.83
CA ARG A 88 9.61 -5.25 2.61
C ARG A 88 9.16 -5.04 1.16
N LEU A 89 8.92 -6.12 0.43
CA LEU A 89 8.47 -6.07 -0.96
C LEU A 89 6.96 -6.07 -1.04
N GLY A 90 6.37 -4.93 -1.44
CA GLY A 90 4.95 -4.84 -1.76
C GLY A 90 4.70 -4.94 -3.26
N LEU A 91 3.86 -5.88 -3.68
CA LEU A 91 3.50 -6.14 -5.07
C LEU A 91 2.03 -5.83 -5.35
N GLY A 92 1.74 -5.31 -6.55
CA GLY A 92 0.39 -5.06 -7.02
C GLY A 92 0.24 -5.34 -8.51
N VAL A 93 -1.00 -5.39 -8.99
CA VAL A 93 -1.28 -5.57 -10.42
C VAL A 93 -1.38 -4.25 -11.20
N GLY A 94 -1.49 -3.11 -10.49
CA GLY A 94 -1.75 -1.82 -11.11
C GLY A 94 -3.16 -1.74 -11.74
N HIS A 95 -3.39 -0.72 -12.56
CA HIS A 95 -4.66 -0.50 -13.27
C HIS A 95 -4.49 -0.80 -14.76
N ARG A 96 -5.51 -1.38 -15.41
CA ARG A 96 -5.49 -1.68 -16.85
C ARG A 96 -5.15 -0.46 -17.70
N SER A 97 -5.69 0.71 -17.35
CA SER A 97 -5.43 1.96 -18.07
C SER A 97 -3.96 2.39 -18.01
N THR A 98 -3.32 2.27 -16.83
CA THR A 98 -1.91 2.63 -16.66
C THR A 98 -0.99 1.55 -17.23
N MET A 99 -1.24 0.28 -16.97
CA MET A 99 -0.41 -0.79 -17.51
C MET A 99 -0.45 -0.84 -19.03
N GLY A 100 -1.64 -0.77 -19.64
CA GLY A 100 -1.79 -0.73 -21.09
C GLY A 100 -1.33 0.58 -21.71
N GLY A 101 -1.82 1.71 -21.19
CA GLY A 101 -1.60 3.02 -21.80
C GLY A 101 -0.18 3.58 -21.61
N TRP A 102 0.45 3.34 -20.47
CA TRP A 102 1.77 3.91 -20.16
C TRP A 102 2.91 2.94 -20.44
N HIS A 103 2.68 1.63 -20.22
CA HIS A 103 3.74 0.64 -20.20
C HIS A 103 3.59 -0.42 -21.29
N GLY A 104 2.51 -0.38 -22.10
CA GLY A 104 2.24 -1.37 -23.14
C GLY A 104 2.08 -2.80 -22.62
N GLN A 105 1.67 -2.95 -21.34
CA GLN A 105 1.53 -4.24 -20.66
C GLN A 105 0.08 -4.63 -20.51
N GLU A 106 -0.25 -5.85 -20.90
CA GLU A 106 -1.60 -6.38 -20.73
C GLU A 106 -1.75 -7.09 -19.37
N ILE A 107 -2.81 -6.75 -18.63
CA ILE A 107 -3.25 -7.48 -17.46
C ILE A 107 -4.22 -8.57 -17.89
N GLY A 108 -3.82 -9.82 -17.80
CA GLY A 108 -4.66 -10.98 -18.15
C GLY A 108 -5.53 -11.43 -16.98
N ARG A 109 -5.12 -12.51 -16.29
CA ARG A 109 -5.79 -13.09 -15.12
C ARG A 109 -5.07 -12.65 -13.82
N PRO A 110 -5.40 -11.48 -13.23
CA PRO A 110 -4.55 -10.82 -12.24
C PRO A 110 -4.26 -11.67 -10.99
N VAL A 111 -5.23 -12.47 -10.50
CA VAL A 111 -5.03 -13.32 -9.33
C VAL A 111 -4.10 -14.51 -9.63
N ALA A 112 -4.27 -15.15 -10.78
CA ALA A 112 -3.41 -16.26 -11.20
C ALA A 112 -2.00 -15.76 -11.51
N GLU A 113 -1.87 -14.65 -12.23
CA GLU A 113 -0.59 -14.03 -12.56
C GLU A 113 0.16 -13.54 -11.33
N MET A 114 -0.55 -12.97 -10.33
CA MET A 114 0.07 -12.59 -9.06
C MET A 114 0.59 -13.80 -8.29
N ARG A 115 -0.17 -14.90 -8.25
CA ARG A 115 0.27 -16.16 -7.60
C ARG A 115 1.55 -16.69 -8.24
N GLU A 116 1.56 -16.76 -9.56
CA GLU A 116 2.70 -17.24 -10.33
C GLU A 116 3.93 -16.34 -10.13
N TYR A 117 3.75 -15.03 -10.27
CA TYR A 117 4.81 -14.04 -10.09
C TYR A 117 5.43 -14.08 -8.69
N ALA A 118 4.58 -14.06 -7.66
CA ALA A 118 5.02 -14.12 -6.26
C ALA A 118 5.74 -15.45 -5.96
N GLY A 119 5.28 -16.56 -6.55
CA GLY A 119 5.94 -17.86 -6.44
C GLY A 119 7.35 -17.85 -7.00
N VAL A 120 7.54 -17.27 -8.19
CA VAL A 120 8.88 -17.14 -8.80
C VAL A 120 9.77 -16.21 -7.96
N VAL A 121 9.24 -15.06 -7.50
CA VAL A 121 10.01 -14.14 -6.64
C VAL A 121 10.48 -14.84 -5.36
N ARG A 122 9.60 -15.56 -4.67
CA ARG A 122 9.98 -16.28 -3.44
C ARG A 122 11.02 -17.37 -3.69
N ALA A 123 10.86 -18.17 -4.74
CA ALA A 123 11.82 -19.23 -5.09
C ALA A 123 13.21 -18.64 -5.40
N VAL A 124 13.28 -17.57 -6.20
CA VAL A 124 14.54 -16.89 -6.51
C VAL A 124 15.19 -16.32 -5.24
N LEU A 125 14.43 -15.66 -4.35
CA LEU A 125 14.96 -15.14 -3.08
C LEU A 125 15.43 -16.23 -2.13
N ALA A 126 14.81 -17.42 -2.18
CA ALA A 126 15.20 -18.58 -1.41
C ALA A 126 16.40 -19.37 -2.01
N GLY A 127 16.85 -18.99 -3.21
CA GLY A 127 17.86 -19.77 -3.94
C GLY A 127 17.34 -21.09 -4.50
N GLU A 128 16.03 -21.21 -4.65
CA GLU A 128 15.34 -22.40 -5.15
C GLU A 128 15.02 -22.25 -6.64
N GLN A 129 14.82 -23.39 -7.33
CA GLN A 129 14.35 -23.38 -8.71
C GLN A 129 12.87 -22.97 -8.75
N PRO A 130 12.51 -21.88 -9.46
CA PRO A 130 11.11 -21.49 -9.60
C PRO A 130 10.27 -22.57 -10.30
N PRO A 131 9.00 -22.74 -9.89
CA PRO A 131 8.10 -23.64 -10.62
C PRO A 131 7.82 -23.09 -12.03
N PRO A 132 7.58 -23.97 -13.02
CA PRO A 132 7.18 -23.52 -14.35
C PRO A 132 5.81 -22.83 -14.28
N GLY A 133 5.68 -21.70 -14.97
CA GLY A 133 4.45 -20.93 -15.04
C GLY A 133 3.94 -20.77 -16.47
N GLU A 134 2.71 -20.27 -16.61
CA GLU A 134 2.13 -19.95 -17.93
C GLU A 134 2.70 -18.64 -18.50
N ARG A 135 2.84 -17.62 -17.66
CA ARG A 135 3.33 -16.29 -18.03
C ARG A 135 4.75 -16.03 -17.56
N TRP A 136 5.09 -16.48 -16.37
CA TRP A 136 6.35 -16.17 -15.70
C TRP A 136 7.22 -17.42 -15.53
N ASN A 137 8.30 -17.49 -16.30
CA ASN A 137 9.30 -18.55 -16.18
C ASN A 137 10.67 -17.92 -15.87
N SER A 138 11.47 -18.57 -15.04
CA SER A 138 12.81 -18.12 -14.72
C SER A 138 13.72 -19.29 -14.37
N THR A 139 14.94 -19.22 -14.88
CA THR A 139 16.06 -20.08 -14.45
C THR A 139 17.13 -19.24 -13.73
N PHE A 140 16.79 -18.02 -13.33
CA PHE A 140 17.72 -17.11 -12.67
C PHE A 140 18.15 -17.68 -11.32
N ALA A 141 19.46 -17.58 -11.05
CA ALA A 141 20.06 -17.84 -9.76
C ALA A 141 21.09 -16.75 -9.44
N PHE A 142 21.18 -16.37 -8.19
CA PHE A 142 22.20 -15.43 -7.73
C PHE A 142 23.59 -16.05 -7.86
N THR A 143 24.59 -15.23 -8.22
CA THR A 143 26.00 -15.64 -8.30
C THR A 143 26.84 -14.67 -7.46
N GLY A 144 27.58 -15.21 -6.47
CA GLY A 144 28.42 -14.41 -5.60
C GLY A 144 27.69 -13.50 -4.60
N PHE A 145 26.35 -13.67 -4.49
CA PHE A 145 25.50 -12.94 -3.58
C PHE A 145 24.38 -13.87 -3.07
N THR A 146 24.11 -13.84 -1.79
CA THR A 146 23.04 -14.63 -1.16
C THR A 146 22.04 -13.69 -0.52
N PRO A 147 20.78 -13.63 -0.99
CA PRO A 147 19.74 -12.83 -0.35
C PRO A 147 19.54 -13.26 1.11
N ARG A 148 19.16 -12.31 1.96
CA ARG A 148 18.70 -12.63 3.32
C ARG A 148 17.42 -13.46 3.23
N PRO A 149 17.30 -14.55 3.98
CA PRO A 149 16.05 -15.29 4.07
C PRO A 149 14.97 -14.44 4.74
N GLY A 150 13.73 -14.56 4.28
CA GLY A 150 12.58 -13.94 4.95
C GLY A 150 12.36 -12.46 4.64
N ILE A 151 12.76 -11.97 3.44
CA ILE A 151 12.27 -10.67 2.94
C ILE A 151 10.75 -10.77 2.87
N GLU A 152 10.06 -9.89 3.62
CA GLU A 152 8.60 -9.88 3.67
C GLU A 152 8.00 -9.54 2.31
N LEU A 153 6.97 -10.28 1.92
CA LEU A 153 6.20 -10.07 0.70
C LEU A 153 4.75 -9.70 1.07
N VAL A 154 4.34 -8.49 0.74
CA VAL A 154 2.95 -8.04 0.92
C VAL A 154 2.28 -7.81 -0.43
N LEU A 155 0.99 -8.08 -0.55
CA LEU A 155 0.25 -7.92 -1.79
C LEU A 155 -0.79 -6.80 -1.67
N ALA A 156 -0.93 -5.98 -2.72
CA ALA A 156 -2.09 -5.10 -2.82
C ALA A 156 -3.32 -5.90 -3.23
N GLY A 157 -4.43 -5.71 -2.52
CA GLY A 157 -5.67 -6.41 -2.84
C GLY A 157 -6.89 -5.71 -2.27
N LEU A 158 -7.96 -5.63 -3.07
CA LEU A 158 -9.26 -5.12 -2.65
C LEU A 158 -10.38 -6.12 -2.94
N SER A 159 -10.22 -6.96 -3.98
CA SER A 159 -11.22 -7.98 -4.28
C SER A 159 -11.10 -9.19 -3.34
N PRO A 160 -12.21 -9.84 -2.99
CA PRO A 160 -12.21 -11.05 -2.15
C PRO A 160 -11.22 -12.13 -2.63
N ALA A 161 -11.10 -12.31 -3.95
CA ALA A 161 -10.18 -13.31 -4.51
C ALA A 161 -8.70 -12.94 -4.29
N MET A 162 -8.32 -11.65 -4.43
CA MET A 162 -6.95 -11.20 -4.19
C MET A 162 -6.63 -11.19 -2.69
N LEU A 163 -7.59 -10.82 -1.84
CA LEU A 163 -7.44 -10.87 -0.38
C LEU A 163 -7.20 -12.31 0.12
N ARG A 164 -7.96 -13.28 -0.40
CA ARG A 164 -7.73 -14.71 -0.11
C ARG A 164 -6.36 -15.16 -0.60
N LEU A 165 -5.96 -14.74 -1.80
CA LEU A 165 -4.62 -15.05 -2.31
C LEU A 165 -3.53 -14.46 -1.40
N ALA A 166 -3.65 -13.20 -0.99
CA ALA A 166 -2.70 -12.59 -0.06
C ALA A 166 -2.60 -13.37 1.25
N GLY A 167 -3.74 -13.73 1.85
CA GLY A 167 -3.77 -14.57 3.05
C GLY A 167 -3.08 -15.92 2.86
N GLU A 168 -3.19 -16.53 1.69
CA GLU A 168 -2.62 -17.86 1.40
C GLU A 168 -1.10 -17.83 1.19
N ILE A 169 -0.57 -16.85 0.41
CA ILE A 169 0.82 -16.89 -0.07
C ILE A 169 1.71 -15.74 0.42
N ALA A 170 1.16 -14.69 1.03
CA ALA A 170 1.91 -13.52 1.43
C ALA A 170 2.09 -13.40 2.95
N ASP A 171 2.88 -12.42 3.37
CA ASP A 171 3.11 -12.07 4.78
C ASP A 171 2.19 -10.91 5.21
N GLY A 172 1.52 -10.27 4.24
CA GLY A 172 0.57 -9.20 4.50
C GLY A 172 -0.20 -8.76 3.27
N VAL A 173 -1.15 -7.84 3.49
CA VAL A 173 -1.92 -7.13 2.47
C VAL A 173 -1.80 -5.63 2.67
N VAL A 174 -1.72 -4.88 1.56
CA VAL A 174 -1.75 -3.41 1.54
C VAL A 174 -3.01 -2.95 0.84
N LEU A 175 -3.73 -2.04 1.49
CA LEU A 175 -5.03 -1.52 1.06
C LEU A 175 -4.89 -0.03 0.75
N TRP A 176 -5.46 0.41 -0.38
CA TRP A 176 -5.55 1.82 -0.75
C TRP A 176 -7.01 2.23 -0.90
N ALA A 177 -7.35 3.42 -0.41
CA ALA A 177 -8.70 3.97 -0.46
C ALA A 177 -9.76 2.97 0.05
N CYS A 178 -9.44 2.28 1.15
CA CYS A 178 -10.24 1.19 1.70
C CYS A 178 -10.92 1.67 3.00
N PRO A 179 -12.25 1.84 3.02
CA PRO A 179 -12.99 2.22 4.22
C PRO A 179 -12.77 1.23 5.37
N ALA A 180 -12.74 1.72 6.61
CA ALA A 180 -12.55 0.88 7.80
C ALA A 180 -13.66 -0.19 7.92
N SER A 181 -14.91 0.14 7.58
CA SER A 181 -16.01 -0.82 7.51
C SER A 181 -15.71 -1.98 6.56
N TYR A 182 -15.14 -1.71 5.38
CA TYR A 182 -14.74 -2.76 4.44
C TYR A 182 -13.58 -3.61 4.97
N VAL A 183 -12.64 -3.01 5.70
CA VAL A 183 -11.58 -3.76 6.37
C VAL A 183 -12.17 -4.80 7.32
N ARG A 184 -13.10 -4.38 8.17
CA ARG A 184 -13.76 -5.27 9.15
C ARG A 184 -14.60 -6.35 8.49
N ASP A 185 -15.45 -5.97 7.54
CA ASP A 185 -16.53 -6.83 7.06
C ASP A 185 -16.12 -7.71 5.88
N VAL A 186 -15.06 -7.34 5.15
CA VAL A 186 -14.58 -8.08 3.96
C VAL A 186 -13.12 -8.47 4.07
N VAL A 187 -12.21 -7.51 4.32
CA VAL A 187 -10.76 -7.79 4.27
C VAL A 187 -10.35 -8.84 5.29
N VAL A 188 -10.67 -8.62 6.57
CA VAL A 188 -10.30 -9.54 7.65
C VAL A 188 -10.87 -10.94 7.43
N PRO A 189 -12.16 -11.13 7.12
CA PRO A 189 -12.72 -12.46 6.82
C PRO A 189 -12.04 -13.16 5.63
N GLU A 190 -11.80 -12.43 4.54
CA GLU A 190 -11.24 -13.03 3.33
C GLU A 190 -9.75 -13.39 3.48
N VAL A 191 -8.98 -12.54 4.15
CA VAL A 191 -7.58 -12.85 4.51
C VAL A 191 -7.54 -14.07 5.43
N ARG A 192 -8.40 -14.13 6.46
CA ARG A 192 -8.51 -15.28 7.35
C ARG A 192 -8.82 -16.57 6.59
N ALA A 193 -9.74 -16.51 5.63
CA ALA A 193 -10.05 -17.65 4.78
C ALA A 193 -8.85 -18.09 3.93
N GLY A 194 -8.05 -17.16 3.42
CA GLY A 194 -6.79 -17.44 2.72
C GLY A 194 -5.75 -18.08 3.63
N ARG A 195 -5.55 -17.52 4.83
CA ARG A 195 -4.63 -18.06 5.85
C ARG A 195 -4.99 -19.49 6.24
N ALA A 196 -6.28 -19.75 6.46
CA ALA A 196 -6.75 -21.11 6.80
C ALA A 196 -6.44 -22.13 5.71
N ARG A 197 -6.49 -21.78 4.42
CA ARG A 197 -6.07 -22.65 3.30
C ARG A 197 -4.58 -23.01 3.37
N ALA A 198 -3.76 -22.13 3.90
CA ALA A 198 -2.34 -22.36 4.12
C ALA A 198 -2.03 -23.03 5.47
N GLY A 199 -3.06 -23.42 6.25
CA GLY A 199 -2.89 -23.99 7.59
C GLY A 199 -2.38 -23.01 8.63
N LYS A 200 -2.62 -21.69 8.43
CA LYS A 200 -2.13 -20.60 9.28
C LYS A 200 -3.31 -19.78 9.84
N ASP A 201 -3.09 -19.06 10.91
CA ASP A 201 -4.00 -18.03 11.43
C ASP A 201 -3.49 -16.61 11.06
N LEU A 202 -4.05 -15.57 11.66
CA LEU A 202 -3.65 -14.18 11.42
C LEU A 202 -2.39 -13.75 12.19
N THR A 203 -1.82 -14.61 13.03
CA THR A 203 -0.62 -14.28 13.80
C THR A 203 0.54 -13.91 12.86
N GLY A 204 1.12 -12.73 13.07
CA GLY A 204 2.21 -12.21 12.25
C GLY A 204 1.83 -11.80 10.83
N PHE A 205 0.53 -11.80 10.48
CA PHE A 205 0.09 -11.32 9.16
C PHE A 205 -0.24 -9.83 9.22
N THR A 206 0.35 -9.04 8.32
CA THR A 206 0.13 -7.60 8.24
C THR A 206 -1.12 -7.28 7.42
N ILE A 207 -2.07 -6.52 7.99
CA ILE A 207 -3.15 -5.85 7.26
C ILE A 207 -2.85 -4.36 7.34
N ALA A 208 -2.25 -3.81 6.29
CA ALA A 208 -1.86 -2.42 6.22
C ALA A 208 -2.88 -1.61 5.42
N THR A 209 -3.43 -0.54 6.01
CA THR A 209 -4.34 0.38 5.33
C THR A 209 -3.65 1.74 5.12
N ALA A 210 -3.69 2.25 3.89
CA ALA A 210 -3.17 3.57 3.58
C ALA A 210 -4.27 4.62 3.78
N VAL A 211 -4.00 5.60 4.65
CA VAL A 211 -4.94 6.62 5.12
C VAL A 211 -4.40 8.01 4.78
N PRO A 212 -5.09 8.78 3.92
CA PRO A 212 -4.76 10.19 3.72
C PRO A 212 -4.91 10.98 5.01
N VAL A 213 -3.90 11.76 5.36
CA VAL A 213 -3.86 12.54 6.60
C VAL A 213 -3.50 13.98 6.33
N ALA A 214 -4.17 14.91 7.03
CA ALA A 214 -3.79 16.32 7.10
C ALA A 214 -4.28 16.96 8.38
N LEU A 215 -3.51 17.93 8.89
CA LEU A 215 -3.95 18.84 9.96
C LEU A 215 -4.64 20.08 9.37
N GLY A 216 -5.74 20.51 10.01
CA GLY A 216 -6.52 21.68 9.66
C GLY A 216 -7.59 21.43 8.59
N ASP A 217 -8.38 22.49 8.30
CA ASP A 217 -9.63 22.37 7.54
C ASP A 217 -9.48 22.41 6.00
N GLY A 218 -8.28 22.65 5.48
CA GLY A 218 -8.05 22.89 4.05
C GLY A 218 -7.90 21.65 3.16
N ALA A 219 -7.96 20.44 3.71
CA ALA A 219 -7.61 19.22 2.99
C ALA A 219 -8.76 18.59 2.18
N LEU A 220 -10.02 18.93 2.47
CA LEU A 220 -11.21 18.29 1.87
C LEU A 220 -11.22 18.33 0.34
N ASP A 221 -10.96 19.49 -0.25
CA ASP A 221 -10.97 19.65 -1.71
C ASP A 221 -9.82 18.90 -2.39
N GLY A 222 -8.66 18.86 -1.75
CA GLY A 222 -7.51 18.07 -2.18
C GLY A 222 -7.84 16.57 -2.18
N VAL A 223 -8.43 16.09 -1.09
CA VAL A 223 -8.87 14.69 -0.93
C VAL A 223 -9.96 14.33 -1.95
N ARG A 224 -10.98 15.19 -2.14
CA ARG A 224 -12.00 14.97 -3.17
C ARG A 224 -11.38 14.88 -4.57
N SER A 225 -10.41 15.73 -4.87
CA SER A 225 -9.70 15.71 -6.15
C SER A 225 -8.88 14.44 -6.35
N GLU A 226 -8.28 13.89 -5.31
CA GLU A 226 -7.59 12.61 -5.34
C GLU A 226 -8.56 11.44 -5.50
N LEU A 227 -9.62 11.39 -4.69
CA LEU A 227 -10.60 10.31 -4.68
C LEU A 227 -11.47 10.27 -5.94
N HIS A 228 -11.73 11.41 -6.58
CA HIS A 228 -12.51 11.51 -7.81
C HIS A 228 -12.10 10.46 -8.85
N ARG A 229 -10.79 10.27 -9.07
CA ARG A 229 -10.29 9.26 -10.00
C ARG A 229 -10.69 7.83 -9.62
N TYR A 230 -10.71 7.51 -8.32
CA TYR A 230 -11.05 6.17 -7.83
C TYR A 230 -12.55 5.89 -7.92
N PHE A 231 -13.40 6.89 -7.77
CA PHE A 231 -14.84 6.78 -8.02
C PHE A 231 -15.17 6.40 -9.48
N GLY A 232 -14.27 6.68 -10.43
CA GLY A 232 -14.37 6.26 -11.82
C GLY A 232 -13.87 4.83 -12.09
N LEU A 233 -13.18 4.16 -11.14
CA LEU A 233 -12.55 2.86 -11.37
C LEU A 233 -13.42 1.69 -10.92
N PRO A 234 -13.72 0.69 -11.79
CA PRO A 234 -14.69 -0.38 -11.49
C PRO A 234 -14.43 -1.15 -10.19
N PHE A 235 -13.16 -1.47 -9.88
CA PHE A 235 -12.82 -2.23 -8.66
C PHE A 235 -13.09 -1.44 -7.38
N TYR A 236 -12.77 -0.14 -7.37
CA TYR A 236 -13.07 0.74 -6.24
C TYR A 236 -14.56 0.94 -6.07
N ARG A 237 -15.29 1.14 -7.16
CA ARG A 237 -16.76 1.26 -7.12
C ARG A 237 -17.42 0.04 -6.49
N THR A 238 -16.98 -1.17 -6.86
CA THR A 238 -17.50 -2.40 -6.24
C THR A 238 -17.22 -2.42 -4.74
N MET A 239 -16.03 -2.04 -4.30
CA MET A 239 -15.67 -1.96 -2.89
C MET A 239 -16.47 -0.88 -2.16
N PHE A 240 -16.58 0.34 -2.72
CA PHE A 240 -17.34 1.44 -2.11
C PHE A 240 -18.81 1.09 -1.96
N ALA A 241 -19.41 0.46 -2.97
CA ALA A 241 -20.80 -0.03 -2.88
C ALA A 241 -20.97 -1.08 -1.77
N ALA A 242 -20.03 -2.02 -1.65
CA ALA A 242 -20.04 -3.04 -0.61
C ALA A 242 -19.82 -2.45 0.80
N ALA A 243 -19.10 -1.33 0.89
CA ALA A 243 -18.90 -0.58 2.14
C ALA A 243 -20.09 0.32 2.52
N GLY A 244 -21.17 0.33 1.72
CA GLY A 244 -22.39 1.09 2.02
C GLY A 244 -22.52 2.44 1.28
N TYR A 245 -21.59 2.80 0.41
CA TYR A 245 -21.53 4.09 -0.31
C TYR A 245 -22.12 4.06 -1.72
N ALA A 246 -23.12 3.19 -1.96
CA ALA A 246 -23.81 3.11 -3.25
C ALA A 246 -24.56 4.41 -3.63
N ALA A 247 -25.03 5.16 -2.63
CA ALA A 247 -25.70 6.44 -2.84
C ALA A 247 -24.74 7.53 -3.36
N ASP A 248 -23.51 7.59 -2.82
CA ASP A 248 -22.47 8.51 -3.26
C ASP A 248 -22.05 8.19 -4.70
N LEU A 249 -21.90 6.91 -5.05
CA LEU A 249 -21.62 6.47 -6.42
C LEU A 249 -22.73 6.87 -7.39
N ALA A 250 -24.00 6.74 -6.98
CA ALA A 250 -25.14 7.13 -7.80
C ALA A 250 -25.23 8.66 -7.96
N ALA A 251 -24.87 9.43 -6.95
CA ALA A 251 -24.75 10.90 -7.04
C ALA A 251 -23.62 11.32 -7.97
N TYR A 252 -22.46 10.68 -7.86
CA TYR A 252 -21.31 10.87 -8.75
C TYR A 252 -21.67 10.61 -10.23
N ASP A 253 -22.40 9.55 -10.53
CA ASP A 253 -22.81 9.19 -11.89
C ASP A 253 -23.84 10.17 -12.50
N LYS A 254 -24.62 10.86 -11.67
CA LYS A 254 -25.59 11.87 -12.09
C LYS A 254 -24.97 13.26 -12.28
N ALA A 255 -23.79 13.48 -11.74
CA ALA A 255 -23.10 14.76 -11.82
C ALA A 255 -22.71 15.08 -13.26
N THR A 256 -22.92 16.33 -13.68
CA THR A 256 -22.77 16.78 -15.07
C THR A 256 -21.35 17.23 -15.43
N ASP A 257 -20.53 17.51 -14.43
CA ASP A 257 -19.16 17.96 -14.60
C ASP A 257 -18.25 17.47 -13.47
N VAL A 258 -16.94 17.67 -13.61
CA VAL A 258 -15.92 17.18 -12.67
C VAL A 258 -16.09 17.77 -11.26
N GLU A 259 -16.46 19.04 -11.14
CA GLU A 259 -16.62 19.68 -9.83
C GLU A 259 -17.86 19.12 -9.10
N ALA A 260 -18.96 18.94 -9.81
CA ALA A 260 -20.14 18.28 -9.26
C ALA A 260 -19.84 16.81 -8.87
N GLN A 261 -19.02 16.10 -9.64
CA GLN A 261 -18.56 14.75 -9.30
C GLN A 261 -17.73 14.72 -8.02
N LYS A 262 -16.80 15.67 -7.84
CA LYS A 262 -16.02 15.78 -6.60
C LYS A 262 -16.92 16.06 -5.39
N LEU A 263 -17.88 16.96 -5.52
CA LEU A 263 -18.84 17.30 -4.47
C LEU A 263 -19.79 16.13 -4.12
N ALA A 264 -20.03 15.22 -5.05
CA ALA A 264 -20.82 14.02 -4.81
C ALA A 264 -20.08 12.99 -3.92
N ILE A 265 -18.77 13.15 -3.68
CA ILE A 265 -18.02 12.38 -2.70
C ILE A 265 -18.34 12.92 -1.32
N GLY A 266 -19.22 12.24 -0.59
CA GLY A 266 -19.77 12.66 0.69
C GLY A 266 -18.70 12.78 1.79
N GLU A 267 -18.90 13.70 2.72
CA GLU A 267 -17.98 13.87 3.86
C GLU A 267 -17.94 12.64 4.75
N SER A 268 -19.07 11.94 4.94
CA SER A 268 -19.12 10.67 5.67
C SER A 268 -18.16 9.63 5.09
N PHE A 269 -18.09 9.53 3.75
CA PHE A 269 -17.13 8.64 3.09
C PHE A 269 -15.69 9.10 3.30
N ILE A 270 -15.43 10.41 3.23
CA ILE A 270 -14.09 10.97 3.44
C ILE A 270 -13.61 10.70 4.86
N HIS A 271 -14.46 10.93 5.88
CA HIS A 271 -14.12 10.67 7.28
C HIS A 271 -13.94 9.19 7.62
N GLU A 272 -14.61 8.29 6.90
CA GLU A 272 -14.42 6.84 7.03
C GLU A 272 -13.06 6.38 6.46
N LEU A 273 -12.50 7.16 5.53
CA LEU A 273 -11.31 6.80 4.78
C LEU A 273 -10.06 7.57 5.20
N CYS A 274 -10.22 8.83 5.66
CA CYS A 274 -9.15 9.78 5.87
C CYS A 274 -9.10 10.27 7.32
N ALA A 275 -7.92 10.69 7.77
CA ALA A 275 -7.68 11.30 9.06
C ALA A 275 -7.44 12.81 8.89
N LEU A 276 -8.51 13.60 8.88
CA LEU A 276 -8.47 15.04 8.61
C LEU A 276 -9.02 15.81 9.80
N GLY A 277 -8.33 16.88 10.23
CA GLY A 277 -8.77 17.74 11.33
C GLY A 277 -7.62 18.14 12.26
N ASP A 278 -7.91 18.29 13.54
CA ASP A 278 -6.87 18.51 14.56
C ASP A 278 -6.16 17.20 14.95
N ALA A 279 -5.16 17.30 15.81
CA ALA A 279 -4.36 16.14 16.22
C ALA A 279 -5.19 15.07 16.94
N GLU A 280 -6.26 15.44 17.67
CA GLU A 280 -7.14 14.47 18.34
C GLU A 280 -7.98 13.71 17.32
N THR A 281 -8.61 14.41 16.38
CA THR A 281 -9.38 13.84 15.28
C THR A 281 -8.53 12.88 14.44
N VAL A 282 -7.28 13.26 14.15
CA VAL A 282 -6.33 12.38 13.44
C VAL A 282 -6.11 11.10 14.23
N ARG A 283 -5.82 11.19 15.54
CA ARG A 283 -5.59 10.00 16.38
C ARG A 283 -6.82 9.08 16.45
N GLU A 284 -8.01 9.66 16.59
CA GLU A 284 -9.28 8.91 16.62
C GLU A 284 -9.51 8.17 15.28
N SER A 285 -9.30 8.85 14.15
CA SER A 285 -9.42 8.23 12.82
C SER A 285 -8.45 7.07 12.63
N LEU A 286 -7.19 7.20 13.11
CA LEU A 286 -6.23 6.10 13.03
C LEU A 286 -6.66 4.91 13.90
N ARG A 287 -7.17 5.15 15.12
CA ARG A 287 -7.71 4.09 15.98
C ARG A 287 -8.90 3.39 15.32
N HIS A 288 -9.79 4.13 14.66
CA HIS A 288 -10.92 3.56 13.94
C HIS A 288 -10.50 2.50 12.90
N HIS A 289 -9.45 2.74 12.12
CA HIS A 289 -8.90 1.75 11.20
C HIS A 289 -8.30 0.52 11.92
N LEU A 290 -7.62 0.74 13.03
CA LEU A 290 -7.05 -0.35 13.83
C LEU A 290 -8.13 -1.21 14.47
N ASP A 291 -9.18 -0.60 15.03
CA ASP A 291 -10.33 -1.29 15.62
C ASP A 291 -11.12 -2.09 14.57
N ALA A 292 -11.09 -1.66 13.31
CA ALA A 292 -11.63 -2.40 12.18
C ALA A 292 -10.82 -3.65 11.80
N GLY A 293 -9.63 -3.83 12.39
CA GLY A 293 -8.77 -5.01 12.19
C GLY A 293 -7.53 -4.76 11.34
N ALA A 294 -7.22 -3.52 10.98
CA ALA A 294 -5.90 -3.19 10.47
C ALA A 294 -4.83 -3.41 11.55
N THR A 295 -3.68 -3.94 11.18
CA THR A 295 -2.53 -4.12 12.08
C THR A 295 -1.48 -3.02 11.90
N GLU A 296 -1.54 -2.35 10.75
CA GLU A 296 -0.67 -1.24 10.37
C GLU A 296 -1.49 -0.16 9.65
N VAL A 297 -1.29 1.11 10.02
CA VAL A 297 -1.83 2.26 9.29
C VAL A 297 -0.68 2.99 8.61
N ILE A 298 -0.75 3.13 7.28
CA ILE A 298 0.24 3.84 6.47
C ILE A 298 -0.31 5.24 6.18
N LEU A 299 0.23 6.25 6.84
CA LEU A 299 -0.13 7.64 6.59
C LEU A 299 0.31 8.06 5.18
N THR A 300 -0.58 8.71 4.45
CA THR A 300 -0.26 9.34 3.17
C THR A 300 -0.60 10.83 3.24
N ALA A 301 0.24 11.68 2.66
CA ALA A 301 -0.07 13.12 2.62
C ALA A 301 -1.38 13.35 1.85
N ALA A 302 -2.34 14.04 2.43
CA ALA A 302 -3.50 14.54 1.68
C ALA A 302 -3.01 15.55 0.63
N TRP A 303 -3.61 15.53 -0.54
CA TRP A 303 -3.13 16.32 -1.68
C TRP A 303 -3.07 17.82 -1.36
N GLY A 304 -1.90 18.43 -1.56
CA GLY A 304 -1.69 19.86 -1.37
C GLY A 304 -1.39 20.30 0.07
N THR A 305 -1.20 19.37 1.00
CA THR A 305 -0.90 19.68 2.41
C THR A 305 0.57 19.44 2.78
N ASP A 306 1.04 20.10 3.85
CA ASP A 306 2.32 19.76 4.48
C ASP A 306 2.16 18.48 5.29
N PHE A 307 3.05 17.52 5.03
CA PHE A 307 2.94 16.19 5.62
C PHE A 307 3.63 16.06 6.98
N ALA A 308 4.65 16.88 7.26
CA ALA A 308 5.43 16.74 8.49
C ALA A 308 4.60 16.96 9.76
N PRO A 309 3.74 18.00 9.88
CA PRO A 309 2.90 18.16 11.05
C PRO A 309 1.96 16.98 11.31
N ALA A 310 1.48 16.33 10.23
CA ALA A 310 0.61 15.17 10.37
C ALA A 310 1.40 13.94 10.87
N LEU A 311 2.67 13.77 10.47
CA LEU A 311 3.54 12.73 11.02
C LEU A 311 3.78 12.94 12.51
N GLU A 312 4.10 14.18 12.93
CA GLU A 312 4.32 14.54 14.34
C GLU A 312 3.06 14.29 15.20
N ALA A 313 1.89 14.69 14.71
CA ALA A 313 0.62 14.46 15.40
C ALA A 313 0.30 12.96 15.55
N ALA A 314 0.57 12.16 14.53
CA ALA A 314 0.32 10.72 14.57
C ALA A 314 1.33 9.96 15.45
N ALA A 315 2.56 10.46 15.59
CA ALA A 315 3.58 9.83 16.43
C ALA A 315 3.17 9.75 17.90
N SER A 316 2.37 10.72 18.41
CA SER A 316 1.82 10.67 19.77
C SER A 316 0.87 9.48 20.00
N THR A 317 0.38 8.85 18.94
CA THR A 317 -0.42 7.61 19.03
C THR A 317 0.45 6.38 19.33
N LEU A 318 1.76 6.46 19.03
CA LEU A 318 2.72 5.37 19.30
C LEU A 318 3.15 5.34 20.78
N ASN A 319 3.12 6.48 21.43
CA ASN A 319 3.51 6.65 22.84
C ASN A 319 2.30 7.12 23.67
N PRO A 320 1.42 6.23 24.13
CA PRO A 320 0.19 6.62 24.83
C PRO A 320 0.41 7.12 26.27
N GLU A 321 1.66 7.32 26.73
CA GLU A 321 2.00 7.76 28.08
C GLU A 321 2.32 9.27 28.21
N ASP A 322 2.18 10.07 27.15
CA ASP A 322 2.35 11.54 27.18
C ASP A 322 1.01 12.29 27.09
#